data_29f54e0e062afed76ce30f95ecf595d9
#
_entry.id   29f54e0e062afed76ce30f95ecf595d9
#
_cell.length_a   1.000
_cell.length_b   1.000
_cell.length_c   1.000
_cell.angle_alpha   90.00
_cell.angle_beta   90.00
_cell.angle_gamma   90.00
#
_symmetry.space_group_name_H-M   'P 1'
#
loop_
_entity.id
_entity.type
_entity.pdbx_description
1 polymer ?
#
loop_
_entity_poly.entity_id
_entity_poly.type
_entity_poly.pdbx_seq_one_letter_code
_entity_poly.pdbx_strand_id
1 'polypeptide(L)'
;MFLCLLCLFVAGFSPQEQGYRVVKSYPHDRDAFTQGFEFRDGFLYEGTGLVGRSSLRKVNLDTGQVVQRFDVPQPFFGEGITVLNQRIFQLTWQSQTGFIYDKSSFRLMGSFNYSGEGWGMTNDGKQIYMSDGTSQLRVWDPATLKEIRRITVKDGVREVTALNELEFVRGEILANVWQTDRITRISPADGKVLGWIDLSRILSKAERPGPDAVLNGIAYDAASDRLLVTGKLWPKIFEIQLLPKK
;
A
#
# COMPACT_ATOMS: atom_id res chain seq x y z
N MET A 1 -15.71 -2.44 57.69
CA MET A 1 -15.81 -1.61 56.49
C MET A 1 -15.00 -2.25 55.39
N PHE A 2 -15.65 -3.12 54.58
CA PHE A 2 -14.97 -3.88 53.50
C PHE A 2 -15.05 -3.04 52.22
N LEU A 3 -13.88 -2.64 51.74
CA LEU A 3 -13.73 -1.96 50.44
C LEU A 3 -13.71 -3.00 49.33
N CYS A 4 -14.79 -3.12 48.60
CA CYS A 4 -14.88 -3.99 47.41
C CYS A 4 -14.18 -3.30 46.25
N LEU A 5 -12.97 -3.78 45.86
CA LEU A 5 -12.26 -3.31 44.67
C LEU A 5 -12.94 -3.91 43.45
N LEU A 6 -13.71 -3.10 42.73
CA LEU A 6 -14.31 -3.47 41.45
C LEU A 6 -13.19 -3.43 40.38
N CYS A 7 -12.59 -4.60 40.07
CA CYS A 7 -11.71 -4.73 38.90
C CYS A 7 -12.56 -4.61 37.63
N LEU A 8 -12.56 -3.47 36.99
CA LEU A 8 -13.06 -3.29 35.63
C LEU A 8 -12.13 -4.06 34.66
N PHE A 9 -12.54 -5.26 34.28
CA PHE A 9 -11.97 -5.93 33.12
C PHE A 9 -12.33 -5.14 31.87
N VAL A 10 -11.43 -4.31 31.38
CA VAL A 10 -11.52 -3.79 30.02
C VAL A 10 -11.22 -4.99 29.12
N ALA A 11 -12.28 -5.60 28.59
CA ALA A 11 -12.15 -6.60 27.53
C ALA A 11 -11.47 -5.92 26.33
N GLY A 12 -10.19 -6.18 26.16
CA GLY A 12 -9.45 -5.73 25.00
C GLY A 12 -10.06 -6.39 23.77
N PHE A 13 -10.78 -5.62 22.96
CA PHE A 13 -11.19 -6.06 21.62
C PHE A 13 -9.93 -6.32 20.82
N SER A 14 -9.59 -7.59 20.61
CA SER A 14 -8.58 -7.96 19.60
C SER A 14 -9.15 -7.63 18.23
N PRO A 15 -8.43 -6.92 17.36
CA PRO A 15 -8.88 -6.64 16.01
C PRO A 15 -9.21 -7.93 15.28
N GLN A 16 -10.42 -7.99 14.75
CA GLN A 16 -10.97 -9.20 14.17
C GLN A 16 -10.35 -9.48 12.80
N GLU A 17 -10.02 -10.73 12.56
CA GLU A 17 -9.64 -11.21 11.22
C GLU A 17 -10.86 -11.22 10.30
N GLN A 18 -10.76 -10.54 9.16
CA GLN A 18 -11.83 -10.43 8.19
C GLN A 18 -11.58 -11.42 7.04
N GLY A 19 -12.56 -12.25 6.77
CA GLY A 19 -12.53 -13.16 5.63
C GLY A 19 -12.69 -12.43 4.30
N TYR A 20 -12.33 -13.09 3.21
CA TYR A 20 -12.52 -12.59 1.85
C TYR A 20 -12.98 -13.71 0.92
N ARG A 21 -13.44 -13.31 -0.26
CA ARG A 21 -13.59 -14.22 -1.41
C ARG A 21 -12.93 -13.58 -2.64
N VAL A 22 -12.34 -14.38 -3.48
CA VAL A 22 -11.84 -13.94 -4.79
C VAL A 22 -13.05 -13.84 -5.74
N VAL A 23 -13.21 -12.66 -6.34
CA VAL A 23 -14.27 -12.38 -7.32
C VAL A 23 -13.79 -12.69 -8.72
N LYS A 24 -12.59 -12.19 -9.05
CA LYS A 24 -11.97 -12.33 -10.38
C LYS A 24 -10.45 -12.27 -10.23
N SER A 25 -9.74 -12.84 -11.19
CA SER A 25 -8.30 -12.64 -11.33
C SER A 25 -7.97 -12.07 -12.69
N TYR A 26 -6.92 -11.24 -12.73
CA TYR A 26 -6.44 -10.57 -13.91
C TYR A 26 -4.97 -10.92 -14.13
N PRO A 27 -4.46 -10.82 -15.38
CA PRO A 27 -3.05 -11.05 -15.64
C PRO A 27 -2.19 -9.94 -15.00
N HIS A 28 -1.00 -10.34 -14.52
CA HIS A 28 0.00 -9.42 -13.99
C HIS A 28 1.38 -9.78 -14.55
N ASP A 29 2.21 -8.78 -14.76
CA ASP A 29 3.57 -8.96 -15.26
C ASP A 29 4.45 -9.66 -14.21
N ARG A 30 4.95 -10.85 -14.53
CA ARG A 30 5.81 -11.64 -13.65
C ARG A 30 7.17 -10.99 -13.36
N ASP A 31 7.55 -9.97 -14.13
CA ASP A 31 8.76 -9.19 -13.92
C ASP A 31 8.51 -7.90 -13.11
N ALA A 32 7.27 -7.62 -12.76
CA ALA A 32 6.92 -6.48 -11.93
C ALA A 32 7.28 -6.74 -10.46
N PHE A 33 8.35 -6.11 -9.99
CA PHE A 33 8.68 -6.06 -8.57
C PHE A 33 7.87 -4.94 -7.91
N THR A 34 6.57 -5.20 -7.71
CA THR A 34 5.56 -4.22 -7.29
C THR A 34 5.89 -3.60 -5.95
N GLN A 35 5.96 -2.26 -5.91
CA GLN A 35 6.25 -1.47 -4.72
C GLN A 35 5.17 -0.43 -4.42
N GLY A 36 4.42 0.00 -5.43
CA GLY A 36 3.27 0.88 -5.28
C GLY A 36 2.20 0.51 -6.29
N PHE A 37 0.92 0.57 -5.88
CA PHE A 37 -0.17 0.06 -6.68
C PHE A 37 -1.45 0.86 -6.41
N GLU A 38 -2.00 1.52 -7.42
CA GLU A 38 -3.20 2.37 -7.26
C GLU A 38 -4.08 2.29 -8.51
N PHE A 39 -5.40 2.18 -8.35
CA PHE A 39 -6.36 2.23 -9.46
C PHE A 39 -6.96 3.63 -9.59
N ARG A 40 -6.83 4.24 -10.78
CA ARG A 40 -7.34 5.58 -11.06
C ARG A 40 -7.78 5.70 -12.51
N ASP A 41 -8.94 6.32 -12.75
CA ASP A 41 -9.43 6.64 -14.10
C ASP A 41 -9.43 5.46 -15.08
N GLY A 42 -9.82 4.26 -14.59
CA GLY A 42 -9.91 3.05 -15.40
C GLY A 42 -8.61 2.30 -15.64
N PHE A 43 -7.50 2.72 -15.03
CA PHE A 43 -6.19 2.10 -15.17
C PHE A 43 -5.54 1.83 -13.82
N LEU A 44 -4.65 0.84 -13.81
CA LEU A 44 -3.70 0.66 -12.72
C LEU A 44 -2.47 1.55 -12.96
N TYR A 45 -2.02 2.19 -11.91
CA TYR A 45 -0.71 2.81 -11.81
C TYR A 45 0.14 1.93 -10.92
N GLU A 46 1.33 1.60 -11.38
CA GLU A 46 2.23 0.69 -10.68
C GLU A 46 3.64 1.25 -10.61
N GLY A 47 4.17 1.37 -9.39
CA GLY A 47 5.58 1.60 -9.13
C GLY A 47 6.30 0.29 -8.94
N THR A 48 7.40 0.06 -9.67
CA THR A 48 8.21 -1.16 -9.50
C THR A 48 9.59 -0.84 -8.99
N GLY A 49 10.18 -1.76 -8.23
CA GLY A 49 11.52 -1.67 -7.67
C GLY A 49 12.60 -2.32 -8.54
N LEU A 50 13.77 -2.48 -7.96
CA LEU A 50 15.05 -2.98 -8.48
C LEU A 50 15.86 -1.93 -9.26
N VAL A 51 17.07 -1.64 -8.76
CA VAL A 51 17.99 -0.68 -9.40
C VAL A 51 18.25 -1.07 -10.86
N GLY A 52 18.08 -0.11 -11.78
CA GLY A 52 18.21 -0.31 -13.21
C GLY A 52 17.01 -0.99 -13.89
N ARG A 53 15.97 -1.38 -13.11
CA ARG A 53 14.73 -1.96 -13.61
C ARG A 53 13.49 -1.30 -13.04
N SER A 54 13.63 -0.39 -12.09
CA SER A 54 12.54 0.37 -11.48
C SER A 54 11.78 1.18 -12.51
N SER A 55 10.47 1.21 -12.41
CA SER A 55 9.63 1.93 -13.36
C SER A 55 8.35 2.44 -12.72
N LEU A 56 7.78 3.50 -13.32
CA LEU A 56 6.40 3.91 -13.15
C LEU A 56 5.62 3.42 -14.38
N ARG A 57 4.50 2.74 -14.18
CA ARG A 57 3.71 2.11 -15.22
C ARG A 57 2.24 2.50 -15.14
N LYS A 58 1.60 2.59 -16.30
CA LYS A 58 0.14 2.61 -16.44
C LYS A 58 -0.28 1.33 -17.14
N VAL A 59 -1.17 0.57 -16.51
CA VAL A 59 -1.49 -0.80 -16.92
C VAL A 59 -2.99 -0.94 -17.15
N ASN A 60 -3.36 -1.59 -18.24
CA ASN A 60 -4.73 -2.00 -18.46
C ASN A 60 -5.03 -3.24 -17.59
N LEU A 61 -6.01 -3.13 -16.69
CA LEU A 61 -6.32 -4.18 -15.73
C LEU A 61 -6.73 -5.49 -16.40
N ASP A 62 -7.59 -5.45 -17.42
CA ASP A 62 -8.14 -6.66 -18.01
C ASP A 62 -7.11 -7.47 -18.81
N THR A 63 -6.15 -6.79 -19.42
CA THR A 63 -5.14 -7.43 -20.28
C THR A 63 -3.76 -7.56 -19.63
N GLY A 64 -3.48 -6.84 -18.55
CA GLY A 64 -2.15 -6.73 -17.96
C GLY A 64 -1.16 -5.94 -18.83
N GLN A 65 -1.62 -5.34 -19.93
CA GLN A 65 -0.75 -4.61 -20.85
C GLN A 65 -0.30 -3.28 -20.24
N VAL A 66 1.01 -3.05 -20.24
CA VAL A 66 1.61 -1.75 -19.92
C VAL A 66 1.39 -0.81 -21.10
N VAL A 67 0.51 0.19 -20.92
CA VAL A 67 0.16 1.16 -21.98
C VAL A 67 1.02 2.41 -21.93
N GLN A 68 1.67 2.67 -20.80
CA GLN A 68 2.62 3.77 -20.63
C GLN A 68 3.64 3.40 -19.56
N ARG A 69 4.90 3.81 -19.76
CA ARG A 69 6.01 3.50 -18.85
C ARG A 69 7.00 4.65 -18.81
N PHE A 70 7.55 4.86 -17.62
CA PHE A 70 8.73 5.70 -17.37
C PHE A 70 9.73 4.87 -16.57
N ASP A 71 10.97 4.76 -17.06
CA ASP A 71 12.04 4.06 -16.35
C ASP A 71 12.69 5.02 -15.36
N VAL A 72 12.69 4.61 -14.08
CA VAL A 72 13.31 5.38 -13.01
C VAL A 72 14.84 5.35 -13.22
N PRO A 73 15.50 6.52 -13.25
CA PRO A 73 16.93 6.55 -13.53
C PRO A 73 17.75 5.86 -12.43
N GLN A 74 18.90 5.30 -12.81
CA GLN A 74 19.87 4.81 -11.85
C GLN A 74 20.50 6.00 -11.06
N PRO A 75 20.88 5.80 -9.80
CA PRO A 75 20.91 4.53 -9.05
C PRO A 75 19.67 4.26 -8.20
N PHE A 76 18.54 4.87 -8.49
CA PHE A 76 17.36 4.82 -7.64
C PHE A 76 16.65 3.46 -7.69
N PHE A 77 16.24 3.00 -6.53
CA PHE A 77 15.27 1.91 -6.36
C PHE A 77 13.90 2.51 -6.16
N GLY A 78 12.99 2.40 -7.14
CA GLY A 78 11.64 2.92 -7.07
C GLY A 78 10.78 2.17 -6.05
N GLU A 79 9.96 2.89 -5.34
CA GLU A 79 9.10 2.41 -4.25
C GLU A 79 7.64 2.85 -4.45
N GLY A 80 6.89 2.96 -3.37
CA GLY A 80 5.48 3.33 -3.33
C GLY A 80 5.14 4.55 -4.15
N ILE A 81 3.95 4.53 -4.73
CA ILE A 81 3.40 5.64 -5.52
C ILE A 81 2.07 6.10 -4.94
N THR A 82 1.67 7.32 -5.27
CA THR A 82 0.28 7.75 -5.12
C THR A 82 -0.11 8.78 -6.16
N VAL A 83 -1.35 8.70 -6.63
CA VAL A 83 -1.92 9.58 -7.65
C VAL A 83 -2.82 10.61 -6.99
N LEU A 84 -2.42 11.87 -7.02
CA LEU A 84 -3.22 12.96 -6.48
C LEU A 84 -3.39 14.08 -7.51
N ASN A 85 -4.63 14.32 -7.90
CA ASN A 85 -4.98 15.24 -8.98
C ASN A 85 -4.27 14.88 -10.30
N GLN A 86 -3.50 15.79 -10.88
CA GLN A 86 -2.74 15.58 -12.13
C GLN A 86 -1.27 15.19 -11.87
N ARG A 87 -0.95 14.71 -10.67
CA ARG A 87 0.42 14.36 -10.30
C ARG A 87 0.48 12.93 -9.79
N ILE A 88 1.61 12.29 -10.06
CA ILE A 88 2.00 11.03 -9.44
C ILE A 88 3.23 11.31 -8.60
N PHE A 89 3.21 10.88 -7.36
CA PHE A 89 4.35 10.91 -6.45
C PHE A 89 4.92 9.50 -6.35
N GLN A 90 6.23 9.37 -6.40
CA GLN A 90 6.93 8.09 -6.24
C GLN A 90 8.07 8.25 -5.25
N LEU A 91 8.15 7.32 -4.32
CA LEU A 91 9.27 7.22 -3.37
C LEU A 91 10.44 6.44 -3.99
N THR A 92 11.59 6.55 -3.34
CA THR A 92 12.74 5.66 -3.53
C THR A 92 13.11 5.04 -2.20
N TRP A 93 13.69 3.84 -2.20
CA TRP A 93 13.96 3.10 -0.96
C TRP A 93 14.85 3.89 0.01
N GLN A 94 16.15 3.97 -0.24
CA GLN A 94 17.15 4.54 0.70
C GLN A 94 17.74 5.87 0.23
N SER A 95 17.36 6.32 -0.96
CA SER A 95 17.96 7.51 -1.55
C SER A 95 17.36 8.82 -1.03
N GLN A 96 16.38 8.76 -0.11
CA GLN A 96 15.73 9.92 0.52
C GLN A 96 15.20 10.94 -0.50
N THR A 97 14.91 10.47 -1.70
CA THR A 97 14.46 11.27 -2.83
C THR A 97 13.16 10.70 -3.36
N GLY A 98 12.18 11.56 -3.58
CA GLY A 98 10.95 11.21 -4.28
C GLY A 98 10.83 11.98 -5.58
N PHE A 99 10.06 11.46 -6.51
CA PHE A 99 9.80 12.05 -7.82
C PHE A 99 8.34 12.47 -7.97
N ILE A 100 8.13 13.50 -8.76
CA ILE A 100 6.81 14.02 -9.13
C ILE A 100 6.69 13.94 -10.64
N TYR A 101 5.65 13.26 -11.11
CA TYR A 101 5.36 13.14 -12.54
C TYR A 101 4.03 13.77 -12.87
N ASP A 102 3.90 14.27 -14.10
CA ASP A 102 2.61 14.57 -14.73
C ASP A 102 1.86 13.25 -15.00
N LYS A 103 0.64 13.13 -14.51
CA LYS A 103 -0.17 11.90 -14.59
C LYS A 103 -0.45 11.47 -16.03
N SER A 104 -0.63 12.41 -16.94
CA SER A 104 -1.03 12.12 -18.32
C SER A 104 0.15 11.67 -19.18
N SER A 105 1.28 12.32 -19.03
CA SER A 105 2.46 12.13 -19.89
C SER A 105 3.59 11.33 -19.25
N PHE A 106 3.55 11.11 -17.94
CA PHE A 106 4.66 10.58 -17.12
C PHE A 106 5.94 11.41 -17.18
N ARG A 107 5.84 12.64 -17.70
CA ARG A 107 6.96 13.56 -17.70
C ARG A 107 7.36 13.91 -16.27
N LEU A 108 8.65 13.74 -15.94
CA LEU A 108 9.21 14.15 -14.67
C LEU A 108 9.06 15.66 -14.50
N MET A 109 8.38 16.09 -13.45
CA MET A 109 8.11 17.50 -13.14
C MET A 109 9.06 18.05 -12.10
N GLY A 110 9.60 17.19 -11.24
CA GLY A 110 10.50 17.58 -10.16
C GLY A 110 10.78 16.44 -9.20
N SER A 111 11.51 16.77 -8.14
CA SER A 111 11.82 15.84 -7.06
C SER A 111 11.63 16.54 -5.71
N PHE A 112 11.54 15.73 -4.66
CA PHE A 112 11.48 16.18 -3.26
C PHE A 112 12.34 15.30 -2.39
N ASN A 113 12.70 15.79 -1.21
CA ASN A 113 13.53 15.04 -0.28
C ASN A 113 12.75 14.73 1.01
N TYR A 114 13.05 13.58 1.60
CA TYR A 114 12.56 13.15 2.90
C TYR A 114 13.67 12.42 3.67
N SER A 115 13.53 12.27 4.96
CA SER A 115 14.50 11.54 5.79
C SER A 115 14.15 10.06 5.91
N GLY A 116 15.14 9.19 6.04
CA GLY A 116 14.94 7.75 6.22
C GLY A 116 14.60 7.02 4.93
N GLU A 117 13.97 5.87 5.05
CA GLU A 117 13.53 5.05 3.92
C GLU A 117 12.13 5.46 3.45
N GLY A 118 11.80 5.16 2.20
CA GLY A 118 10.46 5.28 1.65
C GLY A 118 9.99 3.91 1.16
N TRP A 119 8.79 3.46 1.60
CA TRP A 119 8.23 2.16 1.23
C TRP A 119 6.89 2.30 0.50
N GLY A 120 5.78 2.53 1.19
CA GLY A 120 4.47 2.69 0.61
C GLY A 120 3.96 4.12 0.66
N MET A 121 2.99 4.44 -0.19
CA MET A 121 2.36 5.75 -0.23
C MET A 121 0.90 5.63 -0.67
N THR A 122 0.02 6.39 -0.03
CA THR A 122 -1.37 6.59 -0.46
C THR A 122 -1.86 7.99 -0.10
N ASN A 123 -3.08 8.38 -0.49
CA ASN A 123 -3.68 9.65 -0.16
C ASN A 123 -5.20 9.55 0.07
N ASP A 124 -5.75 10.47 0.85
CA ASP A 124 -7.19 10.63 1.08
C ASP A 124 -7.82 11.79 0.28
N GLY A 125 -7.07 12.32 -0.69
CA GLY A 125 -7.42 13.52 -1.46
C GLY A 125 -7.03 14.84 -0.80
N LYS A 126 -6.63 14.81 0.48
CA LYS A 126 -6.24 15.99 1.28
C LYS A 126 -4.85 15.87 1.86
N GLN A 127 -4.44 14.68 2.25
CA GLN A 127 -3.15 14.36 2.86
C GLN A 127 -2.54 13.16 2.17
N ILE A 128 -1.22 13.08 2.19
CA ILE A 128 -0.47 11.91 1.75
C ILE A 128 -0.01 11.15 2.98
N TYR A 129 -0.14 9.83 2.95
CA TYR A 129 0.34 8.90 3.96
C TYR A 129 1.50 8.11 3.39
N MET A 130 2.57 7.98 4.14
CA MET A 130 3.79 7.28 3.75
C MET A 130 4.20 6.30 4.84
N SER A 131 4.60 5.11 4.45
CA SER A 131 5.25 4.11 5.29
C SER A 131 6.77 4.08 5.04
N ASP A 132 7.52 3.61 6.03
CA ASP A 132 8.99 3.49 5.99
C ASP A 132 9.48 2.18 6.64
N GLY A 133 8.61 1.17 6.75
CA GLY A 133 8.89 -0.11 7.39
C GLY A 133 8.82 -0.08 8.93
N THR A 134 8.68 1.07 9.54
CA THR A 134 8.44 1.21 10.99
C THR A 134 6.97 1.00 11.34
N SER A 135 6.60 1.20 12.59
CA SER A 135 5.21 1.24 13.05
C SER A 135 4.52 2.59 12.80
N GLN A 136 5.22 3.55 12.18
CA GLN A 136 4.71 4.90 11.99
C GLN A 136 4.32 5.15 10.54
N LEU A 137 3.13 5.72 10.35
CA LEU A 137 2.74 6.35 9.10
C LEU A 137 3.02 7.85 9.20
N ARG A 138 3.77 8.37 8.25
CA ARG A 138 4.09 9.79 8.13
C ARG A 138 3.00 10.45 7.30
N VAL A 139 2.45 11.55 7.79
CA VAL A 139 1.39 12.30 7.11
C VAL A 139 1.98 13.59 6.56
N TRP A 140 1.80 13.81 5.27
CA TRP A 140 2.36 14.97 4.57
C TRP A 140 1.28 15.87 3.97
N ASP A 141 1.59 17.15 3.96
CA ASP A 141 0.84 18.13 3.16
C ASP A 141 1.21 17.97 1.67
N PRO A 142 0.24 17.73 0.77
CA PRO A 142 0.54 17.44 -0.64
C PRO A 142 1.02 18.64 -1.45
N ALA A 143 0.83 19.87 -0.94
CA ALA A 143 1.27 21.08 -1.65
C ALA A 143 2.74 21.37 -1.34
N THR A 144 3.17 21.15 -0.11
CA THR A 144 4.52 21.44 0.37
C THR A 144 5.42 20.21 0.48
N LEU A 145 4.83 19.00 0.50
CA LEU A 145 5.48 17.72 0.75
C LEU A 145 6.22 17.67 2.09
N LYS A 146 5.78 18.48 3.04
CA LYS A 146 6.30 18.50 4.40
C LYS A 146 5.48 17.58 5.29
N GLU A 147 6.19 16.87 6.17
CA GLU A 147 5.57 16.08 7.22
C GLU A 147 4.84 17.00 8.20
N ILE A 148 3.57 16.75 8.45
CA ILE A 148 2.72 17.48 9.39
C ILE A 148 2.48 16.72 10.69
N ARG A 149 2.48 15.39 10.66
CA ARG A 149 2.33 14.52 11.84
C ARG A 149 2.75 13.09 11.54
N ARG A 150 2.85 12.29 12.58
CA ARG A 150 3.00 10.84 12.50
C ARG A 150 1.87 10.14 13.24
N ILE A 151 1.55 8.94 12.77
CA ILE A 151 0.53 8.07 13.34
C ILE A 151 1.23 6.76 13.70
N THR A 152 1.25 6.38 14.97
CA THR A 152 1.80 5.08 15.39
C THR A 152 0.71 4.01 15.24
N VAL A 153 0.96 3.01 14.41
CA VAL A 153 0.01 1.92 14.16
C VAL A 153 0.11 0.89 15.26
N LYS A 154 -1.03 0.59 15.92
CA LYS A 154 -1.11 -0.33 17.07
C LYS A 154 -2.28 -1.29 16.95
N ASP A 155 -2.00 -2.56 17.22
CA ASP A 155 -2.98 -3.61 17.49
C ASP A 155 -3.06 -3.80 19.02
N GLY A 156 -4.05 -3.16 19.63
CA GLY A 156 -4.11 -3.02 21.08
C GLY A 156 -2.90 -2.23 21.60
N VAL A 157 -2.05 -2.90 22.37
CA VAL A 157 -0.81 -2.31 22.92
C VAL A 157 0.43 -2.57 22.04
N ARG A 158 0.32 -3.46 21.05
CA ARG A 158 1.45 -3.85 20.20
C ARG A 158 1.57 -2.96 18.99
N GLU A 159 2.76 -2.45 18.74
CA GLU A 159 3.06 -1.75 17.51
C GLU A 159 3.15 -2.72 16.33
N VAL A 160 2.59 -2.33 15.19
CA VAL A 160 2.66 -3.07 13.94
C VAL A 160 3.76 -2.46 13.08
N THR A 161 4.86 -3.17 12.95
CA THR A 161 6.01 -2.77 12.13
C THR A 161 5.96 -3.40 10.74
N ALA A 162 6.94 -3.10 9.90
CA ALA A 162 7.07 -3.58 8.53
C ALA A 162 5.88 -3.16 7.64
N LEU A 163 5.26 -2.03 7.94
CA LEU A 163 4.24 -1.43 7.09
C LEU A 163 4.85 -1.06 5.74
N ASN A 164 4.24 -1.58 4.67
CA ASN A 164 4.77 -1.42 3.33
C ASN A 164 3.76 -0.71 2.42
N GLU A 165 3.37 -1.31 1.32
CA GLU A 165 2.45 -0.71 0.37
C GLU A 165 1.12 -0.36 1.03
N LEU A 166 0.56 0.80 0.65
CA LEU A 166 -0.59 1.43 1.29
C LEU A 166 -1.67 1.76 0.28
N GLU A 167 -2.94 1.61 0.71
CA GLU A 167 -4.09 2.12 -0.05
C GLU A 167 -5.16 2.72 0.87
N PHE A 168 -5.74 3.86 0.46
CA PHE A 168 -6.83 4.50 1.19
C PHE A 168 -8.18 4.00 0.68
N VAL A 169 -8.90 3.25 1.53
CA VAL A 169 -10.14 2.55 1.17
C VAL A 169 -11.24 2.92 2.14
N ARG A 170 -12.31 3.59 1.66
CA ARG A 170 -13.51 3.89 2.45
C ARG A 170 -13.24 4.52 3.83
N GLY A 171 -12.27 5.43 3.90
CA GLY A 171 -11.93 6.12 5.15
C GLY A 171 -10.93 5.38 6.05
N GLU A 172 -10.39 4.27 5.61
CA GLU A 172 -9.35 3.50 6.30
C GLU A 172 -8.08 3.42 5.44
N ILE A 173 -6.94 3.23 6.07
CA ILE A 173 -5.70 2.88 5.38
C ILE A 173 -5.51 1.37 5.46
N LEU A 174 -5.40 0.71 4.32
CA LEU A 174 -4.97 -0.66 4.21
C LEU A 174 -3.46 -0.68 3.99
N ALA A 175 -2.74 -1.53 4.71
CA ALA A 175 -1.29 -1.63 4.58
C ALA A 175 -0.85 -3.10 4.48
N ASN A 176 -0.02 -3.41 3.50
CA ASN A 176 0.72 -4.66 3.49
C ASN A 176 1.70 -4.69 4.66
N VAL A 177 1.83 -5.82 5.34
CA VAL A 177 2.87 -6.06 6.33
C VAL A 177 3.94 -6.95 5.70
N TRP A 178 5.10 -6.37 5.42
CA TRP A 178 6.16 -7.01 4.64
C TRP A 178 6.61 -8.35 5.24
N GLN A 179 6.91 -9.31 4.37
CA GLN A 179 7.20 -10.71 4.65
C GLN A 179 6.06 -11.50 5.30
N THR A 180 4.84 -10.96 5.25
CA THR A 180 3.62 -11.70 5.63
C THR A 180 2.65 -11.73 4.47
N ASP A 181 1.64 -12.58 4.55
CA ASP A 181 0.50 -12.58 3.64
C ASP A 181 -0.70 -11.83 4.24
N ARG A 182 -0.44 -10.79 5.02
CA ARG A 182 -1.47 -10.06 5.76
C ARG A 182 -1.53 -8.58 5.36
N ILE A 183 -2.75 -8.07 5.32
CA ILE A 183 -3.05 -6.65 5.23
C ILE A 183 -3.66 -6.21 6.55
N THR A 184 -3.17 -5.11 7.12
CA THR A 184 -3.79 -4.46 8.27
C THR A 184 -4.70 -3.33 7.82
N ARG A 185 -5.85 -3.18 8.48
CA ARG A 185 -6.79 -2.06 8.31
C ARG A 185 -6.55 -1.07 9.43
N ILE A 186 -6.27 0.17 9.10
CA ILE A 186 -5.76 1.18 10.03
C ILE A 186 -6.68 2.40 10.03
N SER A 187 -7.00 2.90 11.20
CA SER A 187 -7.65 4.20 11.38
C SER A 187 -6.67 5.33 11.08
N PRO A 188 -6.93 6.21 10.08
CA PRO A 188 -6.04 7.33 9.77
C PRO A 188 -6.05 8.42 10.85
N ALA A 189 -7.01 8.40 11.77
CA ALA A 189 -7.11 9.38 12.85
C ALA A 189 -6.08 9.14 13.96
N ASP A 190 -5.90 7.88 14.37
CA ASP A 190 -5.15 7.51 15.57
C ASP A 190 -4.22 6.30 15.42
N GLY A 191 -4.21 5.65 14.25
CA GLY A 191 -3.37 4.48 13.97
C GLY A 191 -3.85 3.17 14.56
N LYS A 192 -5.06 3.15 15.15
CA LYS A 192 -5.64 1.92 15.67
C LYS A 192 -5.87 0.91 14.56
N VAL A 193 -5.43 -0.34 14.76
CA VAL A 193 -5.77 -1.44 13.87
C VAL A 193 -7.26 -1.78 14.03
N LEU A 194 -8.00 -1.67 12.94
CA LEU A 194 -9.43 -1.93 12.84
C LEU A 194 -9.74 -3.38 12.48
N GLY A 195 -8.76 -4.09 11.95
CA GLY A 195 -8.87 -5.48 11.54
C GLY A 195 -7.70 -5.94 10.69
N TRP A 196 -7.72 -7.23 10.40
CA TRP A 196 -6.73 -7.91 9.58
C TRP A 196 -7.39 -8.63 8.43
N ILE A 197 -6.69 -8.75 7.30
CA ILE A 197 -7.09 -9.59 6.16
C ILE A 197 -5.94 -10.56 5.93
N ASP A 198 -6.20 -11.86 6.10
CA ASP A 198 -5.22 -12.92 5.84
C ASP A 198 -5.40 -13.45 4.41
N LEU A 199 -4.41 -13.19 3.56
CA LEU A 199 -4.35 -13.60 2.16
C LEU A 199 -3.40 -14.78 1.91
N SER A 200 -3.00 -15.52 2.94
CA SER A 200 -2.04 -16.65 2.85
C SER A 200 -2.45 -17.75 1.86
N ARG A 201 -3.74 -17.81 1.51
CA ARG A 201 -4.29 -18.80 0.58
C ARG A 201 -4.64 -18.26 -0.80
N ILE A 202 -4.36 -16.97 -1.08
CA ILE A 202 -4.80 -16.33 -2.33
C ILE A 202 -3.97 -16.78 -3.53
N LEU A 203 -2.67 -16.99 -3.34
CA LEU A 203 -1.74 -17.52 -4.35
C LEU A 203 -0.92 -18.65 -3.75
N SER A 204 -0.87 -19.79 -4.43
CA SER A 204 -0.10 -20.92 -3.96
C SER A 204 1.40 -20.60 -3.92
N LYS A 205 2.14 -21.23 -3.00
CA LYS A 205 3.59 -21.06 -2.92
C LYS A 205 4.31 -21.51 -4.21
N ALA A 206 3.76 -22.49 -4.92
CA ALA A 206 4.32 -22.99 -6.17
C ALA A 206 4.22 -21.97 -7.33
N GLU A 207 3.29 -21.01 -7.24
CA GLU A 207 3.15 -19.94 -8.24
C GLU A 207 4.04 -18.72 -7.93
N ARG A 208 4.70 -18.69 -6.77
CA ARG A 208 5.62 -17.61 -6.36
C ARG A 208 7.03 -17.94 -6.85
N PRO A 209 7.67 -17.09 -7.65
CA PRO A 209 8.97 -17.42 -8.27
C PRO A 209 10.17 -17.43 -7.31
N GLY A 210 9.99 -17.02 -6.05
CA GLY A 210 11.08 -16.98 -5.06
C GLY A 210 10.69 -16.33 -3.75
N PRO A 211 11.62 -16.20 -2.80
CA PRO A 211 11.35 -15.66 -1.45
C PRO A 211 10.93 -14.19 -1.47
N ASP A 212 11.35 -13.43 -2.47
CA ASP A 212 10.99 -12.02 -2.62
C ASP A 212 9.61 -11.80 -3.25
N ALA A 213 8.97 -12.89 -3.72
CA ALA A 213 7.63 -12.85 -4.30
C ALA A 213 6.55 -12.79 -3.21
N VAL A 214 6.61 -11.73 -2.41
CA VAL A 214 5.70 -11.49 -1.29
C VAL A 214 4.46 -10.72 -1.71
N LEU A 215 3.39 -10.83 -0.92
CA LEU A 215 2.21 -9.98 -1.04
C LEU A 215 2.65 -8.51 -0.91
N ASN A 216 2.39 -7.70 -1.93
CA ASN A 216 2.64 -6.26 -1.93
C ASN A 216 1.91 -5.60 -3.11
N GLY A 217 0.96 -4.75 -2.82
CA GLY A 217 0.13 -4.05 -3.79
C GLY A 217 -1.35 -4.18 -3.47
N ILE A 218 -1.97 -3.04 -3.14
CA ILE A 218 -3.38 -2.88 -2.86
C ILE A 218 -3.87 -1.72 -3.72
N ALA A 219 -4.95 -1.92 -4.46
CA ALA A 219 -5.56 -0.83 -5.22
C ALA A 219 -7.08 -0.86 -5.06
N TYR A 220 -7.69 0.31 -5.01
CA TYR A 220 -9.11 0.45 -4.83
C TYR A 220 -9.76 1.28 -5.93
N ASP A 221 -10.68 0.65 -6.66
CA ASP A 221 -11.57 1.34 -7.58
C ASP A 221 -12.81 1.83 -6.83
N ALA A 222 -12.78 3.08 -6.43
CA ALA A 222 -13.87 3.69 -5.66
C ALA A 222 -15.18 3.83 -6.47
N ALA A 223 -15.09 3.90 -7.80
CA ALA A 223 -16.28 4.04 -8.66
C ALA A 223 -17.10 2.73 -8.73
N SER A 224 -16.42 1.59 -8.75
CA SER A 224 -17.04 0.26 -8.86
C SER A 224 -16.96 -0.54 -7.57
N ASP A 225 -16.39 0.05 -6.50
CA ASP A 225 -16.21 -0.57 -5.19
C ASP A 225 -15.42 -1.88 -5.24
N ARG A 226 -14.34 -1.91 -6.03
CA ARG A 226 -13.49 -3.09 -6.23
C ARG A 226 -12.18 -2.95 -5.49
N LEU A 227 -11.84 -3.96 -4.70
CA LEU A 227 -10.55 -4.06 -4.01
C LEU A 227 -9.66 -5.05 -4.75
N LEU A 228 -8.51 -4.59 -5.20
CA LEU A 228 -7.53 -5.35 -5.96
C LEU A 228 -6.29 -5.58 -5.12
N VAL A 229 -5.71 -6.78 -5.17
CA VAL A 229 -4.47 -7.12 -4.47
C VAL A 229 -3.54 -7.91 -5.38
N THR A 230 -2.23 -7.72 -5.20
CA THR A 230 -1.20 -8.45 -5.91
C THR A 230 0.05 -8.63 -5.05
N GLY A 231 1.14 -9.07 -5.64
CA GLY A 231 2.44 -9.19 -4.99
C GLY A 231 3.59 -9.01 -5.95
N LYS A 232 4.78 -8.83 -5.39
CA LYS A 232 6.03 -8.72 -6.15
C LYS A 232 6.22 -9.97 -7.00
N LEU A 233 6.40 -9.79 -8.32
CA LEU A 233 6.61 -10.89 -9.27
C LEU A 233 5.44 -11.88 -9.36
N TRP A 234 4.27 -11.54 -8.85
CA TRP A 234 3.11 -12.42 -8.93
C TRP A 234 2.54 -12.43 -10.36
N PRO A 235 2.01 -13.58 -10.81
CA PRO A 235 1.43 -13.71 -12.15
C PRO A 235 0.03 -13.13 -12.28
N LYS A 236 -0.59 -12.74 -11.16
CA LYS A 236 -2.01 -12.36 -11.10
C LYS A 236 -2.25 -11.18 -10.17
N ILE A 237 -3.22 -10.37 -10.54
CA ILE A 237 -3.94 -9.45 -9.67
C ILE A 237 -5.26 -10.12 -9.29
N PHE A 238 -5.66 -10.03 -8.05
CA PHE A 238 -6.91 -10.59 -7.56
C PHE A 238 -7.88 -9.48 -7.16
N GLU A 239 -9.08 -9.50 -7.69
CA GLU A 239 -10.21 -8.75 -7.16
C GLU A 239 -10.80 -9.54 -6.01
N ILE A 240 -10.84 -8.94 -4.84
CA ILE A 240 -11.37 -9.56 -3.63
C ILE A 240 -12.55 -8.78 -3.08
N GLN A 241 -13.49 -9.51 -2.50
CA GLN A 241 -14.57 -8.93 -1.71
C GLN A 241 -14.40 -9.35 -0.26
N LEU A 242 -14.35 -8.38 0.64
CA LEU A 242 -14.32 -8.65 2.07
C LEU A 242 -15.67 -9.17 2.54
N LEU A 243 -15.65 -10.23 3.33
CA LEU A 243 -16.87 -10.81 3.88
C LEU A 243 -17.36 -9.96 5.08
N PRO A 244 -18.67 -9.99 5.38
CA PRO A 244 -19.19 -9.36 6.59
C PRO A 244 -18.43 -9.82 7.83
N LYS A 245 -18.22 -8.93 8.78
CA LYS A 245 -17.67 -9.29 10.10
C LYS A 245 -18.65 -10.27 10.78
N LYS A 246 -18.13 -11.37 11.26
CA LYS A 246 -18.91 -12.33 12.06
C LYS A 246 -19.14 -11.79 13.45
#